data_407de7222d195d0b022418cd82f4ffa2
#
_entry.id   407de7222d195d0b022418cd82f4ffa2
#
_cell.length_a   1.000
_cell.length_b   1.000
_cell.length_c   1.000
_cell.angle_alpha   90.00
_cell.angle_beta   90.00
_cell.angle_gamma   90.00
#
_symmetry.space_group_name_H-M   'P 1'
#
loop_
_entity.id
_entity.type
_entity.pdbx_description
1 polymer ?
#
loop_
_entity_poly.entity_id
_entity_poly.type
_entity_poly.pdbx_seq_one_letter_code
_entity_poly.pdbx_strand_id
1 'polypeptide(L)'
;MAFVHDQSCECLKSELDLFSVPPTQTSIENGSWVEYHPLSTLADGSPIEYEICGSGEDYLDFANSYLHVVAKVTKANGTDQDANEAVGPVNLFLHSLFSQIDISLNGTQITPATNTYPYRAMIETLLSYGGDAKESQLTSALFYKDQAGRMDVANLAEATRNEGFFKRVQFSKESHLIDMMGRIHADIFFQERYMLNEVNTKIKLIRSKDVFSLMGTAGHTVKIVSAVLLVRKVKLSPS
;
A
#
# COMPACT_ATOMS: atom_id res chain seq x y z
N MET A 1 2.40 -26.40 26.88
CA MET A 1 2.90 -27.53 26.09
C MET A 1 2.81 -27.16 24.61
N ALA A 2 3.92 -27.17 23.90
CA ALA A 2 3.87 -26.99 22.46
C ALA A 2 3.37 -28.33 21.86
N PHE A 3 2.31 -28.28 21.08
CA PHE A 3 1.84 -29.45 20.34
C PHE A 3 2.79 -29.64 19.15
N VAL A 4 3.63 -30.65 19.21
CA VAL A 4 4.49 -31.08 18.09
C VAL A 4 3.69 -32.09 17.28
N HIS A 5 3.56 -31.84 15.98
CA HIS A 5 2.90 -32.78 15.08
C HIS A 5 3.87 -33.95 14.80
N ASP A 6 3.35 -35.19 14.77
CA ASP A 6 4.15 -36.42 14.62
C ASP A 6 5.01 -36.47 13.33
N GLN A 7 4.60 -35.70 12.29
CA GLN A 7 5.34 -35.58 11.04
C GLN A 7 6.23 -34.33 10.98
N SER A 8 6.35 -33.58 12.07
CA SER A 8 7.25 -32.44 12.13
C SER A 8 8.70 -32.92 12.24
N CYS A 9 9.53 -32.51 11.32
CA CYS A 9 10.97 -32.73 11.40
C CYS A 9 11.65 -31.59 12.18
N GLU A 10 12.79 -31.87 12.77
CA GLU A 10 13.66 -30.87 13.36
C GLU A 10 14.15 -29.90 12.27
N CYS A 11 14.08 -28.62 12.52
CA CYS A 11 14.68 -27.63 11.66
C CYS A 11 15.59 -26.69 12.46
N LEU A 12 16.74 -26.36 11.90
CA LEU A 12 17.62 -25.36 12.44
C LEU A 12 17.15 -24.00 11.94
N LYS A 13 17.07 -23.00 12.83
CA LYS A 13 16.82 -21.62 12.41
C LYS A 13 17.98 -21.12 11.54
N SER A 14 17.64 -20.42 10.45
CA SER A 14 18.65 -19.90 9.50
C SER A 14 19.70 -19.00 10.17
N GLU A 15 19.30 -18.27 11.23
CA GLU A 15 20.18 -17.41 12.02
C GLU A 15 21.22 -18.19 12.84
N LEU A 16 21.00 -19.48 13.07
CA LEU A 16 21.95 -20.37 13.76
C LEU A 16 22.82 -21.18 12.80
N ASP A 17 22.49 -21.18 11.53
CA ASP A 17 23.20 -21.90 10.48
C ASP A 17 24.33 -21.05 9.91
N LEU A 18 25.43 -20.97 10.64
CA LEU A 18 26.57 -20.10 10.33
C LEU A 18 27.54 -20.68 9.31
N PHE A 19 27.49 -21.97 9.05
CA PHE A 19 28.56 -22.71 8.32
C PHE A 19 28.05 -23.46 7.10
N SER A 20 26.74 -23.62 6.89
CA SER A 20 26.23 -24.26 5.69
C SER A 20 26.21 -23.29 4.51
N VAL A 21 26.56 -23.82 3.34
CA VAL A 21 26.40 -23.06 2.09
C VAL A 21 24.92 -23.00 1.75
N PRO A 22 24.35 -21.80 1.55
CA PRO A 22 22.94 -21.69 1.20
C PRO A 22 22.63 -22.48 -0.07
N PRO A 23 21.51 -23.23 -0.12
CA PRO A 23 21.14 -23.98 -1.28
C PRO A 23 20.85 -23.06 -2.47
N THR A 24 21.21 -23.50 -3.67
CA THR A 24 20.89 -22.77 -4.89
C THR A 24 19.41 -22.92 -5.18
N GLN A 25 18.71 -21.82 -5.42
CA GLN A 25 17.31 -21.81 -5.81
C GLN A 25 17.19 -22.31 -7.25
N THR A 26 16.46 -23.42 -7.45
CA THR A 26 16.22 -24.07 -8.77
C THR A 26 14.72 -24.23 -9.09
N SER A 27 13.85 -23.95 -8.12
CA SER A 27 12.40 -24.18 -8.25
C SER A 27 11.70 -23.09 -9.06
N ILE A 28 12.23 -21.89 -9.12
CA ILE A 28 11.66 -20.76 -9.84
C ILE A 28 12.39 -20.58 -11.17
N GLU A 29 11.67 -20.73 -12.26
CA GLU A 29 12.18 -20.49 -13.62
C GLU A 29 12.19 -18.99 -13.94
N ASN A 30 11.09 -18.30 -13.64
CA ASN A 30 10.92 -16.89 -13.93
C ASN A 30 9.99 -16.19 -12.93
N GLY A 31 10.18 -14.88 -12.75
CA GLY A 31 9.28 -14.04 -11.99
C GLY A 31 9.15 -12.67 -12.65
N SER A 32 7.93 -12.22 -12.89
CA SER A 32 7.63 -10.94 -13.53
C SER A 32 6.50 -10.21 -12.81
N TRP A 33 6.48 -8.87 -12.91
CA TRP A 33 5.33 -8.07 -12.49
C TRP A 33 4.40 -7.85 -13.65
N VAL A 34 3.11 -8.10 -13.42
CA VAL A 34 2.02 -7.88 -14.40
C VAL A 34 1.13 -6.77 -13.86
N GLU A 35 0.84 -5.81 -14.73
CA GLU A 35 -0.03 -4.69 -14.42
C GLU A 35 -1.50 -5.09 -14.55
N TYR A 36 -2.28 -4.82 -13.50
CA TYR A 36 -3.72 -4.95 -13.50
C TYR A 36 -4.34 -3.57 -13.38
N HIS A 37 -5.11 -3.20 -14.39
CA HIS A 37 -5.85 -1.95 -14.42
C HIS A 37 -7.24 -2.12 -13.79
N PRO A 38 -7.84 -1.02 -13.27
CA PRO A 38 -9.19 -1.05 -12.73
C PRO A 38 -10.21 -1.55 -13.77
N LEU A 39 -11.19 -2.33 -13.30
CA LEU A 39 -12.30 -2.81 -14.13
C LEU A 39 -13.26 -1.69 -14.55
N SER A 40 -13.30 -0.62 -13.77
CA SER A 40 -14.17 0.55 -14.00
C SER A 40 -13.36 1.82 -14.15
N THR A 41 -13.98 2.86 -14.67
CA THR A 41 -13.40 4.21 -14.72
C THR A 41 -13.16 4.76 -13.32
N LEU A 42 -12.07 5.49 -13.15
CA LEU A 42 -11.70 6.17 -11.90
C LEU A 42 -12.60 7.41 -11.72
N ALA A 43 -13.84 7.21 -11.29
CA ALA A 43 -14.74 8.31 -10.94
C ALA A 43 -14.59 8.68 -9.46
N ASP A 44 -14.81 9.97 -9.15
CA ASP A 44 -14.71 10.46 -7.79
C ASP A 44 -15.68 9.73 -6.85
N GLY A 45 -15.14 9.15 -5.77
CA GLY A 45 -15.90 8.41 -4.77
C GLY A 45 -16.30 6.98 -5.14
N SER A 46 -16.09 6.53 -6.38
CA SER A 46 -16.39 5.16 -6.79
C SER A 46 -15.32 4.18 -6.28
N PRO A 47 -15.72 2.95 -5.92
CA PRO A 47 -14.76 1.89 -5.61
C PRO A 47 -13.89 1.54 -6.82
N ILE A 48 -12.63 1.22 -6.56
CA ILE A 48 -11.68 0.74 -7.58
C ILE A 48 -11.59 -0.78 -7.44
N GLU A 49 -11.91 -1.50 -8.51
CA GLU A 49 -11.94 -2.96 -8.49
C GLU A 49 -10.92 -3.55 -9.46
N TYR A 50 -10.19 -4.56 -8.99
CA TYR A 50 -9.26 -5.37 -9.79
C TYR A 50 -9.70 -6.82 -9.74
N GLU A 51 -9.51 -7.52 -10.84
CA GLU A 51 -9.71 -8.95 -10.93
C GLU A 51 -8.47 -9.62 -11.50
N ILE A 52 -7.92 -10.54 -10.72
CA ILE A 52 -6.76 -11.33 -11.07
C ILE A 52 -7.26 -12.75 -11.31
N CYS A 53 -7.35 -13.12 -12.58
CA CYS A 53 -7.77 -14.47 -12.95
C CYS A 53 -6.67 -15.46 -12.59
N GLY A 54 -7.03 -16.50 -11.87
CA GLY A 54 -6.14 -17.58 -11.47
C GLY A 54 -5.90 -18.59 -12.60
N SER A 55 -5.81 -18.13 -13.86
CA SER A 55 -5.55 -19.01 -15.00
C SER A 55 -4.06 -19.19 -15.24
N GLY A 56 -3.68 -20.39 -15.62
CA GLY A 56 -2.34 -20.67 -16.09
C GLY A 56 -1.46 -21.43 -15.11
N GLU A 57 -0.19 -21.46 -15.42
CA GLU A 57 0.84 -22.20 -14.69
C GLU A 57 1.54 -21.35 -13.62
N ASP A 58 1.17 -20.05 -13.53
CA ASP A 58 1.86 -19.10 -12.66
C ASP A 58 1.25 -19.05 -11.26
N TYR A 59 2.10 -19.01 -10.27
CA TYR A 59 1.74 -18.69 -8.89
C TYR A 59 1.78 -17.18 -8.66
N LEU A 60 0.98 -16.67 -7.72
CA LEU A 60 0.95 -15.26 -7.38
C LEU A 60 1.74 -14.99 -6.09
N ASP A 61 2.67 -14.05 -6.15
CA ASP A 61 3.45 -13.58 -5.02
C ASP A 61 2.89 -12.22 -4.55
N PHE A 62 1.87 -12.28 -3.70
CA PHE A 62 1.27 -11.06 -3.16
C PHE A 62 2.21 -10.29 -2.20
N ALA A 63 3.14 -10.99 -1.55
CA ALA A 63 4.11 -10.34 -0.66
C ALA A 63 5.02 -9.35 -1.40
N ASN A 64 5.26 -9.59 -2.69
CA ASN A 64 6.04 -8.69 -3.55
C ASN A 64 5.17 -8.01 -4.62
N SER A 65 3.90 -7.80 -4.32
CA SER A 65 2.96 -7.07 -5.18
C SER A 65 2.68 -5.68 -4.61
N TYR A 66 2.45 -4.70 -5.48
CA TYR A 66 2.38 -3.30 -5.10
C TYR A 66 1.17 -2.60 -5.73
N LEU A 67 0.58 -1.70 -4.97
CA LEU A 67 -0.40 -0.75 -5.47
C LEU A 67 0.33 0.54 -5.87
N HIS A 68 0.17 0.94 -7.12
CA HIS A 68 0.69 2.18 -7.69
C HIS A 68 -0.47 3.14 -7.92
N VAL A 69 -0.42 4.33 -7.35
CA VAL A 69 -1.47 5.35 -7.47
C VAL A 69 -0.85 6.70 -7.78
N VAL A 70 -1.39 7.33 -8.82
CA VAL A 70 -1.10 8.73 -9.14
C VAL A 70 -2.33 9.56 -8.78
N ALA A 71 -2.16 10.54 -7.91
CA ALA A 71 -3.22 11.40 -7.45
C ALA A 71 -2.82 12.87 -7.49
N LYS A 72 -3.79 13.77 -7.44
CA LYS A 72 -3.56 15.20 -7.25
C LYS A 72 -4.59 15.79 -6.30
N VAL A 73 -4.20 16.84 -5.59
CA VAL A 73 -5.09 17.62 -4.73
C VAL A 73 -5.54 18.87 -5.50
N THR A 74 -6.84 19.10 -5.57
CA THR A 74 -7.42 20.28 -6.25
C THR A 74 -8.40 20.98 -5.33
N LYS A 75 -8.77 22.21 -5.65
CA LYS A 75 -9.90 22.88 -5.01
C LYS A 75 -11.21 22.15 -5.34
N ALA A 76 -12.22 22.30 -4.51
CA ALA A 76 -13.53 21.66 -4.71
C ALA A 76 -14.21 22.06 -6.04
N ASN A 77 -13.88 23.23 -6.58
CA ASN A 77 -14.34 23.68 -7.90
C ASN A 77 -13.55 23.07 -9.07
N GLY A 78 -12.56 22.20 -8.79
CA GLY A 78 -11.72 21.55 -9.78
C GLY A 78 -10.53 22.35 -10.28
N THR A 79 -10.32 23.59 -9.81
CA THR A 79 -9.14 24.37 -10.14
C THR A 79 -7.92 23.94 -9.31
N ASP A 80 -6.74 24.29 -9.78
CA ASP A 80 -5.51 23.95 -9.09
C ASP A 80 -5.34 24.77 -7.80
N GLN A 81 -4.56 24.22 -6.85
CA GLN A 81 -4.18 24.88 -5.61
C GLN A 81 -3.24 26.06 -5.87
N ASP A 82 -3.33 27.08 -5.01
CA ASP A 82 -2.33 28.15 -5.00
C ASP A 82 -1.05 27.71 -4.29
N ALA A 83 0.08 28.28 -4.70
CA ALA A 83 1.41 27.91 -4.21
C ALA A 83 1.59 27.99 -2.68
N ASN A 84 0.82 28.83 -2.00
CA ASN A 84 0.97 29.13 -0.57
C ASN A 84 -0.20 28.60 0.28
N GLU A 85 -1.06 27.76 -0.28
CA GLU A 85 -2.16 27.17 0.49
C GLU A 85 -1.65 26.16 1.51
N ALA A 86 -2.07 26.34 2.76
CA ALA A 86 -1.73 25.44 3.85
C ALA A 86 -2.66 24.23 3.86
N VAL A 87 -2.61 23.43 2.79
CA VAL A 87 -3.34 22.17 2.66
C VAL A 87 -2.44 21.13 2.00
N GLY A 88 -2.53 19.91 2.45
CA GLY A 88 -1.75 18.81 1.89
C GLY A 88 -2.12 17.44 2.44
N PRO A 89 -1.48 16.41 1.93
CA PRO A 89 -1.73 15.04 2.31
C PRO A 89 -1.47 14.76 3.80
N VAL A 90 -2.32 13.94 4.42
CA VAL A 90 -2.02 13.34 5.73
C VAL A 90 -0.84 12.36 5.60
N ASN A 91 -0.30 11.91 6.73
CA ASN A 91 0.80 10.94 6.71
C ASN A 91 0.36 9.59 6.14
N LEU A 92 1.26 8.91 5.43
CA LEU A 92 0.97 7.63 4.74
C LEU A 92 -0.20 7.78 3.75
N PHE A 93 -0.10 8.79 2.89
CA PHE A 93 -1.20 9.24 2.03
C PHE A 93 -1.77 8.16 1.12
N LEU A 94 -0.93 7.32 0.51
CA LEU A 94 -1.38 6.22 -0.34
C LEU A 94 -2.48 5.39 0.34
N HIS A 95 -2.28 5.05 1.60
CA HIS A 95 -3.22 4.19 2.34
C HIS A 95 -4.39 4.98 2.93
N SER A 96 -4.22 6.27 3.21
CA SER A 96 -5.31 7.14 3.66
C SER A 96 -6.37 7.39 2.60
N LEU A 97 -6.04 7.21 1.32
CA LEU A 97 -6.97 7.32 0.20
C LEU A 97 -8.10 6.29 0.25
N PHE A 98 -7.92 5.19 0.97
CA PHE A 98 -8.86 4.08 1.02
C PHE A 98 -9.32 3.82 2.45
N SER A 99 -10.64 3.83 2.67
CA SER A 99 -11.23 3.54 3.99
C SER A 99 -11.28 2.04 4.27
N GLN A 100 -11.44 1.22 3.21
CA GLN A 100 -11.59 -0.22 3.30
C GLN A 100 -11.00 -0.89 2.06
N ILE A 101 -10.45 -2.07 2.25
CA ILE A 101 -10.01 -2.96 1.16
C ILE A 101 -10.66 -4.31 1.35
N ASP A 102 -11.47 -4.69 0.37
CA ASP A 102 -12.11 -6.00 0.35
C ASP A 102 -11.35 -6.91 -0.62
N ILE A 103 -10.96 -8.07 -0.11
CA ILE A 103 -10.29 -9.10 -0.91
C ILE A 103 -11.15 -10.36 -0.85
N SER A 104 -11.44 -10.92 -2.01
CA SER A 104 -12.14 -12.19 -2.12
C SER A 104 -11.37 -13.19 -2.98
N LEU A 105 -11.39 -14.44 -2.57
CA LEU A 105 -10.79 -15.56 -3.26
C LEU A 105 -11.91 -16.50 -3.73
N ASN A 106 -11.99 -16.76 -5.03
CA ASN A 106 -13.07 -17.57 -5.62
C ASN A 106 -14.48 -17.17 -5.14
N GLY A 107 -14.72 -15.85 -5.02
CA GLY A 107 -16.00 -15.29 -4.58
C GLY A 107 -16.20 -15.22 -3.06
N THR A 108 -15.32 -15.81 -2.25
CA THR A 108 -15.39 -15.75 -0.79
C THR A 108 -14.54 -14.62 -0.26
N GLN A 109 -15.15 -13.67 0.46
CA GLN A 109 -14.43 -12.55 1.08
C GLN A 109 -13.58 -13.04 2.25
N ILE A 110 -12.30 -12.64 2.26
CA ILE A 110 -11.31 -13.03 3.29
C ILE A 110 -10.92 -11.87 4.21
N THR A 111 -11.22 -10.64 3.82
CA THR A 111 -10.95 -9.45 4.64
C THR A 111 -12.21 -9.00 5.38
N PRO A 112 -12.08 -8.48 6.62
CA PRO A 112 -13.23 -7.93 7.33
C PRO A 112 -13.72 -6.64 6.65
N ALA A 113 -15.03 -6.51 6.51
CA ALA A 113 -15.67 -5.30 5.97
C ALA A 113 -15.70 -4.20 7.04
N THR A 114 -14.56 -3.58 7.29
CA THR A 114 -14.41 -2.50 8.29
C THR A 114 -13.74 -1.29 7.67
N ASN A 115 -14.22 -0.10 8.01
CA ASN A 115 -13.63 1.17 7.53
C ASN A 115 -12.38 1.56 8.34
N THR A 116 -11.51 0.60 8.65
CA THR A 116 -10.34 0.79 9.52
C THR A 116 -9.01 0.58 8.81
N TYR A 117 -9.03 0.42 7.50
CA TYR A 117 -7.83 0.13 6.72
C TYR A 117 -6.68 1.13 6.92
N PRO A 118 -6.89 2.47 6.89
CA PRO A 118 -5.81 3.43 7.08
C PRO A 118 -5.14 3.33 8.45
N TYR A 119 -5.94 3.02 9.48
CA TYR A 119 -5.42 2.83 10.84
C TYR A 119 -4.57 1.57 10.94
N ARG A 120 -5.02 0.48 10.33
CA ARG A 120 -4.23 -0.74 10.22
C ARG A 120 -2.90 -0.48 9.54
N ALA A 121 -2.92 0.16 8.37
CA ALA A 121 -1.73 0.50 7.60
C ALA A 121 -0.74 1.36 8.42
N MET A 122 -1.25 2.37 9.14
CA MET A 122 -0.42 3.23 9.99
C MET A 122 0.20 2.45 11.15
N ILE A 123 -0.58 1.64 11.86
CA ILE A 123 -0.10 0.84 12.99
C ILE A 123 0.95 -0.17 12.54
N GLU A 124 0.68 -0.93 11.48
CA GLU A 124 1.63 -1.89 10.92
C GLU A 124 2.93 -1.20 10.47
N THR A 125 2.83 -0.03 9.83
CA THR A 125 4.00 0.77 9.43
C THR A 125 4.82 1.22 10.64
N LEU A 126 4.17 1.66 11.71
CA LEU A 126 4.87 2.13 12.90
C LEU A 126 5.56 0.99 13.66
N LEU A 127 4.95 -0.19 13.72
CA LEU A 127 5.43 -1.33 14.51
C LEU A 127 6.42 -2.22 13.74
N SER A 128 6.24 -2.38 12.42
CA SER A 128 7.00 -3.36 11.63
C SER A 128 8.26 -2.79 10.97
N TYR A 129 8.37 -1.47 10.85
CA TYR A 129 9.49 -0.85 10.13
C TYR A 129 10.35 0.01 11.04
N GLY A 130 11.68 -0.11 10.89
CA GLY A 130 12.67 0.71 11.56
C GLY A 130 12.75 2.15 11.01
N GLY A 131 13.63 2.96 11.59
CA GLY A 131 13.86 4.35 11.18
C GLY A 131 14.28 4.48 9.73
N ASP A 132 15.26 3.67 9.32
CA ASP A 132 15.84 3.72 7.97
C ASP A 132 14.81 3.44 6.87
N ALA A 133 13.92 2.47 7.08
CA ALA A 133 12.83 2.18 6.13
C ALA A 133 11.82 3.32 6.03
N LYS A 134 11.56 4.02 7.16
CA LYS A 134 10.64 5.17 7.22
C LYS A 134 11.20 6.40 6.51
N GLU A 135 12.51 6.51 6.39
CA GLU A 135 13.19 7.62 5.69
C GLU A 135 13.56 7.29 4.24
N SER A 136 13.38 6.04 3.82
CA SER A 136 13.68 5.55 2.46
C SER A 136 12.44 4.99 1.76
N GLN A 137 12.22 3.68 1.85
CA GLN A 137 11.20 2.96 1.06
C GLN A 137 9.76 3.43 1.32
N LEU A 138 9.43 3.78 2.56
CA LEU A 138 8.07 4.21 2.92
C LEU A 138 7.74 5.63 2.45
N THR A 139 8.74 6.41 2.03
CA THR A 139 8.50 7.71 1.40
C THR A 139 7.75 7.58 0.07
N SER A 140 7.84 6.43 -0.61
CA SER A 140 7.06 6.13 -1.82
C SER A 140 5.55 6.07 -1.57
N ALA A 141 5.12 5.75 -0.33
CA ALA A 141 3.73 5.82 0.10
C ALA A 141 3.39 7.16 0.80
N LEU A 142 4.26 8.15 0.67
CA LEU A 142 4.21 9.47 1.31
C LEU A 142 4.22 9.40 2.86
N PHE A 143 5.03 8.50 3.41
CA PHE A 143 5.30 8.49 4.84
C PHE A 143 6.41 9.49 5.18
N TYR A 144 6.08 10.51 5.95
CA TYR A 144 7.03 11.48 6.52
C TYR A 144 6.67 11.70 7.98
N LYS A 145 7.57 11.35 8.89
CA LYS A 145 7.33 11.42 10.33
C LYS A 145 6.93 12.83 10.76
N ASP A 146 5.78 12.92 11.39
CA ASP A 146 5.29 14.15 11.98
C ASP A 146 6.07 14.50 13.26
N GLN A 147 6.18 15.80 13.54
CA GLN A 147 6.87 16.27 14.73
C GLN A 147 5.99 16.08 15.97
N ALA A 148 6.57 15.51 17.03
CA ALA A 148 5.88 15.34 18.30
C ALA A 148 5.36 16.68 18.84
N GLY A 149 4.10 16.68 19.29
CA GLY A 149 3.42 17.88 19.79
C GLY A 149 2.93 18.85 18.71
N ARG A 150 3.11 18.52 17.42
CA ARG A 150 2.67 19.35 16.27
C ARG A 150 2.00 18.54 15.18
N MET A 151 1.50 17.34 15.48
CA MET A 151 0.97 16.41 14.47
C MET A 151 -0.26 16.94 13.75
N ASP A 152 -1.04 17.78 14.40
CA ASP A 152 -2.27 18.42 13.91
C ASP A 152 -2.04 19.84 13.36
N VAL A 153 -0.78 20.32 13.37
CA VAL A 153 -0.46 21.67 12.92
C VAL A 153 -0.30 21.69 11.40
N ALA A 154 -1.21 22.39 10.74
CA ALA A 154 -1.20 22.63 9.29
C ALA A 154 -0.56 23.98 8.91
N ASN A 155 0.24 24.57 9.78
CA ASN A 155 0.94 25.81 9.51
C ASN A 155 2.24 25.55 8.74
N LEU A 156 2.52 26.34 7.71
CA LEU A 156 3.74 26.24 6.90
C LEU A 156 4.87 27.17 7.38
N ALA A 157 4.61 28.04 8.35
CA ALA A 157 5.61 28.95 8.89
C ALA A 157 6.72 28.19 9.65
N GLU A 158 7.98 28.46 9.31
CA GLU A 158 9.15 27.71 9.76
C GLU A 158 9.25 27.51 11.29
N ALA A 159 8.94 28.55 12.06
CA ALA A 159 9.06 28.49 13.52
C ALA A 159 8.08 27.52 14.21
N THR A 160 6.95 27.22 13.59
CA THR A 160 5.83 26.48 14.23
C THR A 160 5.30 25.30 13.42
N ARG A 161 5.83 25.07 12.22
CA ARG A 161 5.33 24.04 11.32
C ARG A 161 5.58 22.62 11.83
N ASN A 162 4.78 21.70 11.35
CA ASN A 162 5.04 20.27 11.39
C ASN A 162 5.92 19.89 10.20
N GLU A 163 7.15 19.47 10.43
CA GLU A 163 8.13 19.16 9.37
C GLU A 163 7.64 18.02 8.44
N GLY A 164 6.98 16.99 8.98
CA GLY A 164 6.41 15.92 8.18
C GLY A 164 5.32 16.42 7.24
N PHE A 165 4.40 17.23 7.76
CA PHE A 165 3.37 17.87 6.95
C PHE A 165 3.95 18.80 5.89
N PHE A 166 4.90 19.64 6.25
CA PHE A 166 5.56 20.54 5.31
C PHE A 166 6.18 19.79 4.12
N LYS A 167 6.88 18.69 4.39
CA LYS A 167 7.45 17.85 3.33
C LYS A 167 6.35 17.28 2.41
N ARG A 168 5.24 16.80 2.96
CA ARG A 168 4.12 16.25 2.17
C ARG A 168 3.44 17.31 1.31
N VAL A 169 3.27 18.53 1.83
CA VAL A 169 2.71 19.66 1.07
C VAL A 169 3.53 19.98 -0.18
N GLN A 170 4.87 19.84 -0.12
CA GLN A 170 5.71 20.11 -1.29
C GLN A 170 5.38 19.22 -2.50
N PHE A 171 4.87 18.00 -2.27
CA PHE A 171 4.46 17.10 -3.34
C PHE A 171 3.09 17.46 -3.95
N SER A 172 2.18 18.04 -3.15
CA SER A 172 0.83 18.40 -3.60
C SER A 172 0.70 19.86 -4.07
N LYS A 173 1.70 20.68 -3.83
CA LYS A 173 1.71 22.11 -4.14
C LYS A 173 1.33 22.36 -5.60
N GLU A 174 0.51 23.40 -5.84
CA GLU A 174 0.07 23.77 -7.20
C GLU A 174 -0.62 22.60 -7.95
N SER A 175 -1.24 21.70 -7.21
CA SER A 175 -1.88 20.49 -7.75
C SER A 175 -0.95 19.59 -8.57
N HIS A 176 0.34 19.55 -8.22
CA HIS A 176 1.27 18.60 -8.82
C HIS A 176 0.78 17.17 -8.65
N LEU A 177 1.10 16.33 -9.62
CA LEU A 177 0.83 14.90 -9.55
C LEU A 177 1.72 14.26 -8.49
N ILE A 178 1.10 13.52 -7.60
CA ILE A 178 1.77 12.73 -6.56
C ILE A 178 1.76 11.29 -7.02
N ASP A 179 2.93 10.77 -7.32
CA ASP A 179 3.15 9.38 -7.70
C ASP A 179 3.53 8.57 -6.46
N MET A 180 2.77 7.52 -6.17
CA MET A 180 2.91 6.73 -4.94
C MET A 180 2.85 5.25 -5.24
N MET A 181 3.68 4.49 -4.55
CA MET A 181 3.68 3.04 -4.61
C MET A 181 3.88 2.44 -3.22
N GLY A 182 3.13 1.38 -2.92
CA GLY A 182 3.24 0.69 -1.64
C GLY A 182 2.55 -0.67 -1.65
N ARG A 183 2.88 -1.48 -0.63
CA ARG A 183 2.24 -2.77 -0.41
C ARG A 183 0.86 -2.56 0.21
N ILE A 184 -0.11 -3.35 -0.19
CA ILE A 184 -1.44 -3.36 0.46
C ILE A 184 -1.33 -3.97 1.86
N HIS A 185 -1.88 -3.29 2.88
CA HIS A 185 -1.91 -3.75 4.26
C HIS A 185 -3.08 -4.72 4.52
N ALA A 186 -2.96 -5.94 3.98
CA ALA A 186 -3.87 -7.04 4.21
C ALA A 186 -3.06 -8.32 4.39
N ASP A 187 -3.55 -9.28 5.20
CA ASP A 187 -2.78 -10.46 5.63
C ASP A 187 -2.18 -11.24 4.46
N ILE A 188 -2.92 -11.36 3.34
CA ILE A 188 -2.47 -12.08 2.16
C ILE A 188 -1.22 -11.43 1.50
N PHE A 189 -1.01 -10.14 1.69
CA PHE A 189 0.16 -9.40 1.18
C PHE A 189 1.38 -9.48 2.12
N PHE A 190 1.23 -10.08 3.29
CA PHE A 190 2.31 -10.27 4.27
C PHE A 190 2.68 -11.74 4.47
N GLN A 191 2.17 -12.63 3.61
CA GLN A 191 2.49 -14.05 3.64
C GLN A 191 3.68 -14.35 2.74
N GLU A 192 4.60 -15.18 3.22
CA GLU A 192 5.76 -15.65 2.45
C GLU A 192 5.40 -16.70 1.40
N ARG A 193 4.21 -17.31 1.52
CA ARG A 193 3.77 -18.38 0.63
C ARG A 193 3.04 -17.81 -0.58
N TYR A 194 3.35 -18.37 -1.75
CA TYR A 194 2.65 -18.01 -2.98
C TYR A 194 1.20 -18.47 -2.96
N MET A 195 0.34 -17.66 -3.57
CA MET A 195 -1.02 -18.08 -3.84
C MET A 195 -1.02 -19.14 -4.94
N LEU A 196 -1.81 -20.18 -4.73
CA LEU A 196 -1.98 -21.25 -5.69
C LEU A 196 -2.56 -20.72 -7.01
N ASN A 197 -2.20 -21.35 -8.11
CA ASN A 197 -2.88 -21.17 -9.39
C ASN A 197 -4.36 -21.57 -9.28
N GLU A 198 -5.17 -21.18 -10.26
CA GLU A 198 -6.63 -21.40 -10.33
C GLU A 198 -7.46 -20.70 -9.22
N VAL A 199 -6.84 -19.82 -8.45
CA VAL A 199 -7.57 -18.98 -7.47
C VAL A 199 -7.83 -17.61 -8.06
N ASN A 200 -9.09 -17.31 -8.36
CA ASN A 200 -9.51 -15.98 -8.79
C ASN A 200 -9.50 -15.03 -7.60
N THR A 201 -8.72 -13.97 -7.70
CA THR A 201 -8.62 -12.96 -6.65
C THR A 201 -9.27 -11.67 -7.10
N LYS A 202 -10.24 -11.18 -6.34
CA LYS A 202 -10.85 -9.87 -6.56
C LYS A 202 -10.47 -8.94 -5.41
N ILE A 203 -10.01 -7.74 -5.77
CA ILE A 203 -9.60 -6.69 -4.82
C ILE A 203 -10.43 -5.46 -5.10
N LYS A 204 -11.11 -4.96 -4.07
CA LYS A 204 -11.95 -3.76 -4.13
C LYS A 204 -11.44 -2.75 -3.12
N LEU A 205 -11.07 -1.57 -3.61
CA LEU A 205 -10.62 -0.43 -2.81
C LEU A 205 -11.77 0.57 -2.67
N ILE A 206 -12.20 0.82 -1.44
CA ILE A 206 -13.26 1.78 -1.14
C ILE A 206 -12.63 3.10 -0.73
N ARG A 207 -12.98 4.17 -1.43
CA ARG A 207 -12.41 5.50 -1.21
C ARG A 207 -12.73 6.06 0.18
N SER A 208 -11.74 6.69 0.79
CA SER A 208 -11.93 7.57 1.95
C SER A 208 -12.59 8.88 1.54
N LYS A 209 -13.20 9.57 2.50
CA LYS A 209 -13.60 10.97 2.30
C LYS A 209 -12.37 11.86 2.21
N ASP A 210 -12.39 12.87 1.34
CA ASP A 210 -11.25 13.78 1.14
C ASP A 210 -10.80 14.47 2.43
N VAL A 211 -11.75 14.84 3.30
CA VAL A 211 -11.47 15.42 4.63
C VAL A 211 -10.61 14.50 5.51
N PHE A 212 -10.68 13.19 5.32
CA PHE A 212 -9.85 12.24 6.05
C PHE A 212 -8.42 12.18 5.51
N SER A 213 -8.27 12.34 4.20
CA SER A 213 -6.98 12.19 3.50
C SER A 213 -6.18 13.50 3.41
N LEU A 214 -6.82 14.63 3.72
CA LEU A 214 -6.20 15.96 3.65
C LEU A 214 -6.17 16.63 5.02
N MET A 215 -5.14 17.43 5.26
CA MET A 215 -4.99 18.26 6.44
C MET A 215 -4.77 19.71 6.01
N GLY A 216 -5.35 20.67 6.75
CA GLY A 216 -5.23 22.10 6.49
C GLY A 216 -6.54 22.75 6.09
N THR A 217 -6.48 23.69 5.16
CA THR A 217 -7.64 24.48 4.71
C THR A 217 -8.71 23.59 4.08
N ALA A 218 -9.96 23.74 4.49
CA ALA A 218 -11.10 23.02 3.92
C ALA A 218 -11.38 23.44 2.46
N GLY A 219 -12.17 22.62 1.77
CA GLY A 219 -12.60 22.92 0.39
C GLY A 219 -11.67 22.39 -0.69
N HIS A 220 -10.91 21.33 -0.37
CA HIS A 220 -10.07 20.63 -1.32
C HIS A 220 -10.54 19.19 -1.51
N THR A 221 -10.23 18.63 -2.67
CA THR A 221 -10.59 17.27 -3.07
C THR A 221 -9.38 16.53 -3.63
N VAL A 222 -9.39 15.21 -3.50
CA VAL A 222 -8.34 14.34 -4.05
C VAL A 222 -8.85 13.66 -5.31
N LYS A 223 -8.19 13.87 -6.43
CA LYS A 223 -8.46 13.19 -7.69
C LYS A 223 -7.44 12.09 -7.93
N ILE A 224 -7.87 10.85 -8.05
CA ILE A 224 -7.03 9.76 -8.52
C ILE A 224 -6.99 9.82 -10.04
N VAL A 225 -5.79 9.97 -10.59
CA VAL A 225 -5.54 10.06 -12.03
C VAL A 225 -5.27 8.68 -12.61
N SER A 226 -4.52 7.86 -11.87
CA SER A 226 -4.21 6.49 -12.25
C SER A 226 -4.13 5.62 -11.00
N ALA A 227 -4.53 4.36 -11.14
CA ALA A 227 -4.36 3.35 -10.10
C ALA A 227 -4.10 2.00 -10.78
N VAL A 228 -2.95 1.41 -10.54
CA VAL A 228 -2.51 0.16 -11.14
C VAL A 228 -2.06 -0.79 -10.05
N LEU A 229 -2.47 -2.04 -10.14
CA LEU A 229 -2.00 -3.09 -9.23
C LEU A 229 -0.91 -3.90 -9.95
N LEU A 230 0.31 -3.83 -9.44
CA LEU A 230 1.46 -4.61 -9.91
C LEU A 230 1.48 -5.94 -9.16
N VAL A 231 1.14 -7.01 -9.82
CA VAL A 231 1.13 -8.35 -9.22
C VAL A 231 2.32 -9.15 -9.71
N ARG A 232 3.10 -9.68 -8.78
CA ARG A 232 4.21 -10.55 -9.11
C ARG A 232 3.71 -11.96 -9.41
N LYS A 233 3.99 -12.42 -10.62
CA LYS A 233 3.76 -13.79 -11.06
C LYS A 233 5.06 -14.57 -11.05
N VAL A 234 4.98 -15.81 -10.60
CA VAL A 234 6.12 -16.72 -10.46
C VAL A 234 5.83 -18.00 -11.20
N LYS A 235 6.67 -18.32 -12.18
CA LYS A 235 6.64 -19.59 -12.92
C LYS A 235 7.61 -20.56 -12.29
N LEU A 236 7.13 -21.77 -11.98
CA LEU A 236 7.97 -22.83 -11.46
C LEU A 236 8.65 -23.60 -12.58
N SER A 237 9.86 -24.06 -12.29
CA SER A 237 10.58 -25.00 -13.17
C SER A 237 9.81 -26.32 -13.24
N PRO A 238 9.61 -26.91 -14.42
CA PRO A 238 9.06 -28.26 -14.52
C PRO A 238 10.02 -29.24 -13.84
N SER A 239 9.51 -29.98 -12.87
CA SER A 239 10.24 -31.02 -12.11
C SER A 239 10.40 -32.30 -12.96
#